data_147aa89f1dc079948fabfec94beece42
#
_entry.id   147aa89f1dc079948fabfec94beece42
#
_cell.length_a   1.000
_cell.length_b   1.000
_cell.length_c   1.000
_cell.angle_alpha   90.00
_cell.angle_beta   90.00
_cell.angle_gamma   90.00
#
_symmetry.space_group_name_H-M   'P 1'
#
loop_
_entity.id
_entity.type
_entity.pdbx_description
1 polymer ?
#
loop_
_entity_poly.entity_id
_entity_poly.type
_entity_poly.pdbx_seq_one_letter_code
_entity_poly.pdbx_strand_id
1 'polypeptide(L)'
;GILIGAYMKGEAAIPLVLGLVVIFTLLWYLVGVVRDRPTINVGVTFLGFMWVGFLGSFAALLLDPRIFPNRHGVALLLGAAVATVAYDVGSYLVGGRFGRHHLAPAISPNKTWEGLIGGTLASVLVGAVVVSQIYPWTTSRGIALGLVVAVAAPLGDLCVSLVKRDLGIKDMGWILPGHGGVLDRVDALLFVVPATYYLVRLINFGG
;
A
#
# COMPACT_ATOMS: atom_id res chain seq x y z
N GLY A 1 9.77 13.99 -5.40
CA GLY A 1 11.07 13.98 -4.69
C GLY A 1 11.45 12.58 -4.25
N ILE A 2 10.74 11.98 -3.25
CA ILE A 2 11.16 10.69 -2.64
C ILE A 2 11.14 9.50 -3.62
N LEU A 3 10.13 9.39 -4.47
CA LEU A 3 10.03 8.34 -5.50
C LEU A 3 11.20 8.40 -6.48
N ILE A 4 11.52 9.59 -6.99
CA ILE A 4 12.64 9.80 -7.92
C ILE A 4 13.96 9.53 -7.20
N GLY A 5 14.12 10.01 -5.97
CA GLY A 5 15.30 9.77 -5.14
C GLY A 5 15.51 8.27 -4.89
N ALA A 6 14.47 7.55 -4.48
CA ALA A 6 14.51 6.12 -4.25
C ALA A 6 14.88 5.34 -5.52
N TYR A 7 14.34 5.71 -6.68
CA TYR A 7 14.69 5.09 -7.97
C TYR A 7 16.14 5.39 -8.39
N MET A 8 16.62 6.65 -8.23
CA MET A 8 17.94 7.06 -8.70
C MET A 8 19.08 6.68 -7.75
N LYS A 9 18.88 6.71 -6.45
CA LYS A 9 19.90 6.54 -5.41
C LYS A 9 19.64 5.35 -4.47
N GLY A 10 18.54 4.62 -4.70
CA GLY A 10 18.14 3.48 -3.88
C GLY A 10 17.75 3.88 -2.45
N GLU A 11 17.93 2.95 -1.53
CA GLU A 11 17.56 3.12 -0.12
C GLU A 11 18.23 4.34 0.55
N ALA A 12 19.45 4.70 0.12
CA ALA A 12 20.21 5.81 0.71
C ALA A 12 19.55 7.18 0.55
N ALA A 13 18.70 7.38 -0.46
CA ALA A 13 17.99 8.64 -0.66
C ALA A 13 16.84 8.85 0.34
N ILE A 14 16.28 7.78 0.89
CA ILE A 14 15.10 7.85 1.75
C ILE A 14 15.36 8.66 3.03
N PRO A 15 16.43 8.40 3.82
CA PRO A 15 16.73 9.19 5.01
C PRO A 15 16.98 10.69 4.69
N LEU A 16 17.69 10.98 3.58
CA LEU A 16 17.94 12.36 3.17
C LEU A 16 16.62 13.08 2.88
N VAL A 17 15.76 12.49 2.06
CA VAL A 17 14.49 13.13 1.70
C VAL A 17 13.58 13.29 2.91
N LEU A 18 13.52 12.29 3.80
CA LEU A 18 12.77 12.39 5.05
C LEU A 18 13.27 13.54 5.91
N GLY A 19 14.60 13.66 6.09
CA GLY A 19 15.20 14.77 6.82
C GLY A 19 14.87 16.13 6.21
N LEU A 20 14.97 16.25 4.89
CA LEU A 20 14.62 17.49 4.18
C LEU A 20 13.13 17.83 4.32
N VAL A 21 12.22 16.86 4.28
CA VAL A 21 10.78 17.08 4.48
C VAL A 21 10.51 17.61 5.89
N VAL A 22 11.14 17.01 6.92
CA VAL A 22 11.01 17.49 8.30
C VAL A 22 11.46 18.94 8.40
N ILE A 23 12.69 19.22 7.96
CA ILE A 23 13.29 20.56 8.05
C ILE A 23 12.45 21.57 7.26
N PHE A 24 12.10 21.26 6.01
CA PHE A 24 11.32 22.17 5.17
C PHE A 24 9.92 22.42 5.75
N THR A 25 9.24 21.40 6.25
CA THR A 25 7.92 21.56 6.86
C THR A 25 7.99 22.45 8.09
N LEU A 26 8.95 22.23 8.98
CA LEU A 26 9.12 23.05 10.18
C LEU A 26 9.48 24.51 9.83
N LEU A 27 10.40 24.74 8.87
CA LEU A 27 10.75 26.08 8.41
C LEU A 27 9.56 26.79 7.75
N TRP A 28 8.74 26.09 6.98
CA TRP A 28 7.54 26.67 6.36
C TRP A 28 6.57 27.25 7.40
N TYR A 29 6.34 26.53 8.49
CA TYR A 29 5.50 27.03 9.58
C TYR A 29 6.20 28.07 10.43
N LEU A 30 7.51 28.00 10.60
CA LEU A 30 8.30 29.00 11.33
C LEU A 30 8.25 30.38 10.65
N VAL A 31 8.32 30.44 9.32
CA VAL A 31 8.20 31.69 8.53
C VAL A 31 6.80 32.32 8.65
N GLY A 32 5.84 31.60 9.22
CA GLY A 32 4.52 32.13 9.55
C GLY A 32 3.55 32.25 8.38
N VAL A 33 3.77 31.45 7.32
CA VAL A 33 2.86 31.35 6.16
C VAL A 33 1.47 30.88 6.61
N VAL A 34 1.42 29.91 7.56
CA VAL A 34 0.19 29.45 8.20
C VAL A 34 0.36 29.58 9.70
N ARG A 35 -0.49 30.37 10.36
CA ARG A 35 -0.36 30.68 11.80
C ARG A 35 -1.29 29.85 12.69
N ASP A 36 -2.34 29.23 12.11
CA ASP A 36 -3.29 28.44 12.87
C ASP A 36 -2.78 27.02 13.08
N ARG A 37 -2.81 26.57 14.33
CA ARG A 37 -2.52 25.20 14.80
C ARG A 37 -1.30 24.54 14.12
N PRO A 38 -0.10 25.14 14.15
CA PRO A 38 1.06 24.69 13.41
C PRO A 38 1.42 23.21 13.69
N THR A 39 1.35 22.78 14.95
CA THR A 39 1.66 21.40 15.34
C THR A 39 0.74 20.38 14.67
N ILE A 40 -0.58 20.67 14.63
CA ILE A 40 -1.55 19.78 14.00
C ILE A 40 -1.30 19.73 12.48
N ASN A 41 -1.10 20.88 11.86
CA ASN A 41 -0.88 20.98 10.42
C ASN A 41 0.44 20.30 10.00
N VAL A 42 1.50 20.45 10.79
CA VAL A 42 2.76 19.70 10.60
C VAL A 42 2.50 18.20 10.70
N GLY A 43 1.74 17.75 11.71
CA GLY A 43 1.39 16.35 11.90
C GLY A 43 0.62 15.78 10.71
N VAL A 44 -0.40 16.49 10.21
CA VAL A 44 -1.20 16.07 9.04
C VAL A 44 -0.34 16.03 7.76
N THR A 45 0.50 17.05 7.55
CA THR A 45 1.43 17.08 6.41
C THR A 45 2.40 15.90 6.45
N PHE A 46 2.93 15.61 7.64
CA PHE A 46 3.86 14.51 7.84
C PHE A 46 3.18 13.16 7.64
N LEU A 47 1.97 12.98 8.16
CA LEU A 47 1.18 11.77 7.96
C LEU A 47 0.93 11.52 6.46
N GLY A 48 0.48 12.54 5.72
CA GLY A 48 0.24 12.42 4.28
C GLY A 48 1.50 12.08 3.50
N PHE A 49 2.64 12.72 3.84
CA PHE A 49 3.92 12.43 3.22
C PHE A 49 4.41 11.01 3.53
N MET A 50 4.34 10.58 4.79
CA MET A 50 4.77 9.24 5.20
C MET A 50 3.89 8.17 4.57
N TRP A 51 2.61 8.40 4.54
CA TRP A 51 1.66 7.44 3.97
C TRP A 51 1.82 7.30 2.46
N VAL A 52 1.68 8.40 1.71
CA VAL A 52 1.70 8.32 0.23
C VAL A 52 3.13 8.33 -0.31
N GLY A 53 3.97 9.23 0.18
CA GLY A 53 5.33 9.41 -0.32
C GLY A 53 6.27 8.30 0.10
N PHE A 54 6.36 8.04 1.39
CA PHE A 54 7.30 7.04 1.91
C PHE A 54 6.85 5.61 1.56
N LEU A 55 5.60 5.21 1.85
CA LEU A 55 5.15 3.86 1.48
C LEU A 55 5.16 3.67 -0.04
N GLY A 56 4.76 4.69 -0.81
CA GLY A 56 4.84 4.64 -2.28
C GLY A 56 6.27 4.53 -2.82
N SER A 57 7.29 5.01 -2.08
CA SER A 57 8.69 4.91 -2.52
C SER A 57 9.20 3.48 -2.66
N PHE A 58 8.58 2.53 -1.97
CA PHE A 58 8.91 1.10 -2.12
C PHE A 58 8.56 0.55 -3.50
N ALA A 59 7.58 1.15 -4.21
CA ALA A 59 7.35 0.82 -5.61
C ALA A 59 8.55 1.21 -6.49
N ALA A 60 9.16 2.37 -6.22
CA ALA A 60 10.37 2.80 -6.91
C ALA A 60 11.57 1.90 -6.58
N LEU A 61 11.70 1.44 -5.32
CA LEU A 61 12.73 0.48 -4.93
C LEU A 61 12.55 -0.88 -5.60
N LEU A 62 11.31 -1.37 -5.71
CA LEU A 62 11.02 -2.61 -6.45
C LEU A 62 11.40 -2.49 -7.93
N LEU A 63 11.20 -1.30 -8.52
CA LEU A 63 11.55 -1.05 -9.93
C LEU A 63 13.03 -0.72 -10.15
N ASP A 64 13.85 -0.59 -9.10
CA ASP A 64 15.26 -0.25 -9.23
C ASP A 64 16.05 -1.43 -9.82
N PRO A 65 16.63 -1.28 -11.04
CA PRO A 65 17.38 -2.37 -11.69
C PRO A 65 18.70 -2.72 -10.99
N ARG A 66 19.17 -1.88 -10.05
CA ARG A 66 20.36 -2.17 -9.24
C ARG A 66 20.03 -3.12 -8.10
N ILE A 67 18.77 -3.11 -7.62
CA ILE A 67 18.28 -4.01 -6.57
C ILE A 67 17.70 -5.27 -7.19
N PHE A 68 16.95 -5.12 -8.27
CA PHE A 68 16.28 -6.20 -8.99
C PHE A 68 16.61 -6.15 -10.49
N PRO A 69 17.72 -6.81 -10.93
CA PRO A 69 18.15 -6.80 -12.32
C PRO A 69 17.13 -7.50 -13.25
N ASN A 70 17.38 -7.42 -14.57
CA ASN A 70 16.61 -8.12 -15.61
C ASN A 70 15.11 -7.76 -15.66
N ARG A 71 14.73 -6.53 -15.27
CA ARG A 71 13.33 -6.07 -15.20
C ARG A 71 12.43 -6.87 -14.24
N HIS A 72 13.00 -7.64 -13.33
CA HIS A 72 12.23 -8.41 -12.34
C HIS A 72 11.35 -7.49 -11.49
N GLY A 73 11.76 -6.24 -11.24
CA GLY A 73 10.99 -5.27 -10.46
C GLY A 73 9.56 -5.04 -11.00
N VAL A 74 9.39 -4.99 -12.31
CA VAL A 74 8.05 -4.88 -12.93
C VAL A 74 7.20 -6.12 -12.62
N ALA A 75 7.79 -7.30 -12.75
CA ALA A 75 7.10 -8.57 -12.44
C ALA A 75 6.74 -8.68 -10.95
N LEU A 76 7.61 -8.17 -10.06
CA LEU A 76 7.37 -8.14 -8.62
C LEU A 76 6.19 -7.22 -8.29
N LEU A 77 6.17 -6.01 -8.86
CA LEU A 77 5.08 -5.04 -8.66
C LEU A 77 3.75 -5.54 -9.25
N LEU A 78 3.79 -6.12 -10.45
CA LEU A 78 2.60 -6.72 -11.08
C LEU A 78 2.06 -7.88 -10.26
N GLY A 79 2.93 -8.75 -9.73
CA GLY A 79 2.51 -9.83 -8.84
C GLY A 79 1.79 -9.32 -7.59
N ALA A 80 2.35 -8.27 -6.96
CA ALA A 80 1.71 -7.62 -5.82
C ALA A 80 0.33 -7.04 -6.17
N ALA A 81 0.24 -6.33 -7.31
CA ALA A 81 -1.03 -5.74 -7.76
C ALA A 81 -2.08 -6.80 -8.08
N VAL A 82 -1.71 -7.87 -8.81
CA VAL A 82 -2.62 -8.97 -9.16
C VAL A 82 -3.13 -9.69 -7.91
N ALA A 83 -2.25 -9.99 -6.95
CA ALA A 83 -2.63 -10.63 -5.70
C ALA A 83 -3.54 -9.74 -4.84
N THR A 84 -3.31 -8.40 -4.83
CA THR A 84 -4.16 -7.43 -4.12
C THR A 84 -5.55 -7.37 -4.74
N VAL A 85 -5.63 -7.24 -6.07
CA VAL A 85 -6.94 -7.26 -6.78
C VAL A 85 -7.69 -8.56 -6.52
N ALA A 86 -6.99 -9.70 -6.52
CA ALA A 86 -7.60 -10.98 -6.19
C ALA A 86 -8.16 -11.02 -4.76
N TYR A 87 -7.41 -10.46 -3.80
CA TYR A 87 -7.86 -10.29 -2.42
C TYR A 87 -9.14 -9.46 -2.35
N ASP A 88 -9.16 -8.29 -2.99
CA ASP A 88 -10.31 -7.38 -2.95
C ASP A 88 -11.55 -8.00 -3.58
N VAL A 89 -11.41 -8.63 -4.74
CA VAL A 89 -12.52 -9.33 -5.42
C VAL A 89 -13.02 -10.50 -4.57
N GLY A 90 -12.13 -11.32 -4.04
CA GLY A 90 -12.49 -12.45 -3.18
C GLY A 90 -13.19 -12.01 -1.91
N SER A 91 -12.66 -10.96 -1.26
CA SER A 91 -13.23 -10.36 -0.06
C SER A 91 -14.63 -9.79 -0.32
N TYR A 92 -14.80 -9.08 -1.44
CA TYR A 92 -16.09 -8.52 -1.85
C TYR A 92 -17.14 -9.59 -2.14
N LEU A 93 -16.79 -10.61 -2.93
CA LEU A 93 -17.73 -11.68 -3.32
C LEU A 93 -18.16 -12.52 -2.13
N VAL A 94 -17.21 -12.96 -1.30
CA VAL A 94 -17.51 -13.81 -0.15
C VAL A 94 -18.18 -13.00 0.95
N GLY A 95 -17.66 -11.80 1.25
CA GLY A 95 -18.22 -10.92 2.26
C GLY A 95 -19.62 -10.44 1.92
N GLY A 96 -19.89 -10.12 0.65
CA GLY A 96 -21.22 -9.71 0.20
C GLY A 96 -22.27 -10.82 0.22
N ARG A 97 -21.84 -12.08 0.00
CA ARG A 97 -22.80 -13.22 -0.04
C ARG A 97 -22.94 -13.94 1.30
N PHE A 98 -21.87 -14.09 2.04
CA PHE A 98 -21.81 -14.93 3.25
C PHE A 98 -21.48 -14.14 4.52
N GLY A 99 -21.19 -12.83 4.41
CA GLY A 99 -20.79 -11.98 5.54
C GLY A 99 -21.89 -11.90 6.61
N ARG A 100 -21.53 -12.27 7.82
CA ARG A 100 -22.40 -12.20 9.01
C ARG A 100 -21.72 -11.50 10.17
N HIS A 101 -20.39 -11.64 10.28
CA HIS A 101 -19.62 -11.11 11.39
C HIS A 101 -18.80 -9.92 10.92
N HIS A 102 -19.17 -8.71 11.36
CA HIS A 102 -18.45 -7.49 10.99
C HIS A 102 -17.05 -7.46 11.60
N LEU A 103 -16.04 -7.09 10.79
CA LEU A 103 -14.63 -7.04 11.20
C LEU A 103 -14.34 -5.78 12.02
N ALA A 104 -14.82 -4.63 11.58
CA ALA A 104 -14.56 -3.33 12.19
C ALA A 104 -15.80 -2.41 12.03
N PRO A 105 -16.90 -2.63 12.79
CA PRO A 105 -18.18 -1.93 12.59
C PRO A 105 -18.09 -0.40 12.66
N ALA A 106 -17.25 0.10 13.56
CA ALA A 106 -17.07 1.55 13.77
C ALA A 106 -16.31 2.25 12.63
N ILE A 107 -15.45 1.52 11.90
CA ILE A 107 -14.56 2.07 10.88
C ILE A 107 -15.11 1.76 9.49
N SER A 108 -15.39 0.48 9.23
CA SER A 108 -15.88 -0.04 7.96
C SER A 108 -16.97 -1.08 8.19
N PRO A 109 -18.25 -0.67 8.21
CA PRO A 109 -19.37 -1.57 8.56
C PRO A 109 -19.58 -2.71 7.54
N ASN A 110 -19.09 -2.56 6.32
CA ASN A 110 -19.26 -3.55 5.26
C ASN A 110 -18.18 -4.63 5.26
N LYS A 111 -17.12 -4.50 6.06
CA LYS A 111 -16.07 -5.53 6.15
C LYS A 111 -16.44 -6.63 7.12
N THR A 112 -16.29 -7.88 6.68
CA THR A 112 -16.65 -9.08 7.44
C THR A 112 -15.48 -10.05 7.56
N TRP A 113 -15.49 -10.89 8.59
CA TRP A 113 -14.52 -11.95 8.78
C TRP A 113 -14.58 -12.99 7.65
N GLU A 114 -15.77 -13.29 7.16
CA GLU A 114 -15.97 -14.19 6.03
C GLU A 114 -15.34 -13.62 4.75
N GLY A 115 -15.49 -12.31 4.55
CA GLY A 115 -14.84 -11.60 3.46
C GLY A 115 -13.31 -11.66 3.57
N LEU A 116 -12.76 -11.47 4.77
CA LEU A 116 -11.32 -11.59 5.01
C LEU A 116 -10.80 -12.99 4.67
N ILE A 117 -11.52 -14.06 5.05
CA ILE A 117 -11.17 -15.42 4.69
C ILE A 117 -11.26 -15.62 3.17
N GLY A 118 -12.33 -15.13 2.53
CA GLY A 118 -12.50 -15.20 1.08
C GLY A 118 -11.39 -14.50 0.31
N GLY A 119 -11.00 -13.29 0.74
CA GLY A 119 -9.87 -12.54 0.18
C GLY A 119 -8.54 -13.26 0.37
N THR A 120 -8.30 -13.82 1.57
CA THR A 120 -7.11 -14.62 1.86
C THR A 120 -6.98 -15.81 0.93
N LEU A 121 -8.06 -16.61 0.80
CA LEU A 121 -8.06 -17.76 -0.10
C LEU A 121 -7.84 -17.35 -1.56
N ALA A 122 -8.49 -16.27 -2.01
CA ALA A 122 -8.35 -15.76 -3.36
C ALA A 122 -6.92 -15.27 -3.65
N SER A 123 -6.31 -14.49 -2.75
CA SER A 123 -4.94 -13.98 -2.94
C SER A 123 -3.91 -15.11 -2.94
N VAL A 124 -4.05 -16.10 -2.07
CA VAL A 124 -3.14 -17.26 -2.02
C VAL A 124 -3.30 -18.13 -3.26
N LEU A 125 -4.54 -18.41 -3.69
CA LEU A 125 -4.80 -19.21 -4.88
C LEU A 125 -4.27 -18.53 -6.15
N VAL A 126 -4.57 -17.24 -6.33
CA VAL A 126 -4.08 -16.47 -7.47
C VAL A 126 -2.55 -16.30 -7.42
N GLY A 127 -1.98 -16.12 -6.24
CA GLY A 127 -0.54 -16.14 -6.02
C GLY A 127 0.10 -17.45 -6.47
N ALA A 128 -0.49 -18.58 -6.07
CA ALA A 128 0.01 -19.92 -6.40
C ALA A 128 -0.11 -20.28 -7.88
N VAL A 129 -1.19 -19.85 -8.56
CA VAL A 129 -1.54 -20.31 -9.91
C VAL A 129 -1.22 -19.26 -10.98
N VAL A 130 -1.61 -17.99 -10.75
CA VAL A 130 -1.49 -16.94 -11.76
C VAL A 130 -0.16 -16.21 -11.62
N VAL A 131 0.17 -15.72 -10.42
CA VAL A 131 1.41 -14.96 -10.20
C VAL A 131 2.63 -15.84 -10.44
N SER A 132 2.56 -17.12 -10.10
CA SER A 132 3.64 -18.08 -10.34
C SER A 132 4.02 -18.27 -11.81
N GLN A 133 3.17 -17.86 -12.75
CA GLN A 133 3.47 -17.88 -14.20
C GLN A 133 4.30 -16.67 -14.63
N ILE A 134 4.42 -15.66 -13.77
CA ILE A 134 5.18 -14.44 -14.05
C ILE A 134 6.59 -14.59 -13.45
N TYR A 135 7.60 -14.85 -14.27
CA TYR A 135 8.97 -14.92 -13.76
C TYR A 135 9.38 -13.58 -13.09
N PRO A 136 10.00 -13.56 -11.89
CA PRO A 136 10.66 -14.66 -11.18
C PRO A 136 9.81 -15.34 -10.09
N TRP A 137 8.50 -15.20 -10.10
CA TRP A 137 7.63 -15.85 -9.14
C TRP A 137 7.58 -17.36 -9.38
N THR A 138 7.61 -18.13 -8.30
CA THR A 138 7.35 -19.57 -8.28
C THR A 138 6.10 -19.83 -7.47
N THR A 139 5.53 -21.03 -7.53
CA THR A 139 4.33 -21.38 -6.75
C THR A 139 4.49 -21.09 -5.27
N SER A 140 5.60 -21.49 -4.65
CA SER A 140 5.86 -21.25 -3.23
C SER A 140 5.99 -19.76 -2.89
N ARG A 141 6.68 -18.99 -3.75
CA ARG A 141 6.84 -17.54 -3.60
C ARG A 141 5.50 -16.80 -3.82
N GLY A 142 4.70 -17.26 -4.78
CA GLY A 142 3.35 -16.74 -5.01
C GLY A 142 2.41 -17.00 -3.83
N ILE A 143 2.48 -18.18 -3.19
CA ILE A 143 1.75 -18.46 -1.96
C ILE A 143 2.19 -17.51 -0.84
N ALA A 144 3.50 -17.32 -0.65
CA ALA A 144 4.03 -16.40 0.35
C ALA A 144 3.56 -14.95 0.10
N LEU A 145 3.56 -14.50 -1.17
CA LEU A 145 3.01 -13.20 -1.54
C LEU A 145 1.51 -13.11 -1.18
N GLY A 146 0.72 -14.13 -1.54
CA GLY A 146 -0.71 -14.17 -1.23
C GLY A 146 -1.00 -14.04 0.26
N LEU A 147 -0.20 -14.69 1.12
CA LEU A 147 -0.29 -14.59 2.58
C LEU A 147 0.08 -13.18 3.08
N VAL A 148 1.12 -12.58 2.52
CA VAL A 148 1.52 -11.19 2.85
C VAL A 148 0.42 -10.22 2.45
N VAL A 149 -0.15 -10.37 1.27
CA VAL A 149 -1.29 -9.56 0.80
C VAL A 149 -2.50 -9.73 1.70
N ALA A 150 -2.81 -10.94 2.13
CA ALA A 150 -3.94 -11.24 3.02
C ALA A 150 -3.88 -10.50 4.37
N VAL A 151 -2.68 -10.09 4.79
CA VAL A 151 -2.48 -9.26 6.00
C VAL A 151 -2.39 -7.77 5.64
N ALA A 152 -1.56 -7.42 4.66
CA ALA A 152 -1.26 -6.03 4.35
C ALA A 152 -2.44 -5.28 3.69
N ALA A 153 -3.17 -5.92 2.78
CA ALA A 153 -4.27 -5.28 2.06
C ALA A 153 -5.42 -4.84 2.99
N PRO A 154 -5.99 -5.72 3.84
CA PRO A 154 -7.07 -5.31 4.75
C PRO A 154 -6.62 -4.27 5.78
N LEU A 155 -5.35 -4.30 6.23
CA LEU A 155 -4.81 -3.29 7.13
C LEU A 155 -4.72 -1.93 6.44
N GLY A 156 -4.24 -1.86 5.20
CA GLY A 156 -4.17 -0.64 4.42
C GLY A 156 -5.55 0.01 4.26
N ASP A 157 -6.52 -0.75 3.77
CA ASP A 157 -7.88 -0.25 3.57
C ASP A 157 -8.57 0.15 4.91
N LEU A 158 -8.34 -0.57 6.01
CA LEU A 158 -8.85 -0.18 7.33
C LEU A 158 -8.21 1.13 7.84
N CYS A 159 -6.91 1.31 7.66
CA CYS A 159 -6.21 2.55 8.04
C CYS A 159 -6.76 3.75 7.25
N VAL A 160 -6.97 3.61 5.94
CA VAL A 160 -7.59 4.65 5.11
C VAL A 160 -9.02 4.93 5.57
N SER A 161 -9.79 3.88 5.83
CA SER A 161 -11.16 4.01 6.34
C SER A 161 -11.21 4.74 7.67
N LEU A 162 -10.26 4.47 8.58
CA LEU A 162 -10.13 5.17 9.86
C LEU A 162 -9.93 6.68 9.66
N VAL A 163 -8.98 7.08 8.82
CA VAL A 163 -8.71 8.49 8.51
C VAL A 163 -9.93 9.16 7.87
N LYS A 164 -10.63 8.48 6.96
CA LYS A 164 -11.86 9.01 6.36
C LYS A 164 -12.95 9.27 7.41
N ARG A 165 -13.11 8.38 8.40
CA ARG A 165 -14.10 8.58 9.47
C ARG A 165 -13.73 9.75 10.38
N ASP A 166 -12.46 9.88 10.73
CA ASP A 166 -11.97 11.01 11.54
C ASP A 166 -12.19 12.36 10.84
N LEU A 167 -11.98 12.41 9.53
CA LEU A 167 -12.22 13.60 8.70
C LEU A 167 -13.71 13.83 8.36
N GLY A 168 -14.63 12.93 8.71
CA GLY A 168 -16.04 13.00 8.37
C GLY A 168 -16.33 12.87 6.86
N ILE A 169 -15.42 12.28 6.09
CA ILE A 169 -15.56 12.09 4.65
C ILE A 169 -15.76 10.61 4.31
N LYS A 170 -16.31 10.35 3.13
CA LYS A 170 -16.50 8.99 2.60
C LYS A 170 -15.37 8.62 1.62
N ASP A 171 -14.98 9.54 0.76
CA ASP A 171 -13.99 9.34 -0.30
C ASP A 171 -12.87 10.39 -0.15
N MET A 172 -11.62 10.00 -0.45
CA MET A 172 -10.43 10.86 -0.35
C MET A 172 -10.27 11.83 -1.53
N GLY A 173 -11.26 11.93 -2.40
CA GLY A 173 -11.26 12.83 -3.54
C GLY A 173 -12.37 12.50 -4.53
N TRP A 174 -12.47 13.32 -5.59
CA TRP A 174 -13.53 13.29 -6.61
C TRP A 174 -12.99 13.35 -8.04
N ILE A 175 -11.69 13.07 -8.20
CA ILE A 175 -10.99 13.16 -9.51
C ILE A 175 -11.57 12.15 -10.51
N LEU A 176 -12.04 10.99 -10.03
CA LEU A 176 -12.66 9.98 -10.88
C LEU A 176 -14.18 10.01 -10.72
N PRO A 177 -14.94 10.53 -11.70
CA PRO A 177 -16.39 10.59 -11.61
C PRO A 177 -17.01 9.22 -11.31
N GLY A 178 -17.78 9.12 -10.22
CA GLY A 178 -18.44 7.88 -9.80
C GLY A 178 -17.54 6.84 -9.13
N HIS A 179 -16.23 7.11 -8.97
CA HIS A 179 -15.26 6.11 -8.47
C HIS A 179 -14.40 6.61 -7.30
N GLY A 180 -14.63 7.82 -6.75
CA GLY A 180 -13.86 8.36 -5.63
C GLY A 180 -12.50 8.92 -6.02
N GLY A 181 -11.58 9.02 -5.06
CA GLY A 181 -10.23 9.53 -5.26
C GLY A 181 -9.24 8.47 -5.76
N VAL A 182 -8.12 8.92 -6.32
CA VAL A 182 -7.01 8.04 -6.70
C VAL A 182 -6.49 7.27 -5.49
N LEU A 183 -6.42 7.92 -4.33
CA LEU A 183 -5.93 7.31 -3.10
C LEU A 183 -6.83 6.14 -2.64
N ASP A 184 -8.15 6.24 -2.85
CA ASP A 184 -9.09 5.16 -2.55
C ASP A 184 -8.91 3.90 -3.42
N ARG A 185 -8.08 3.97 -4.47
CA ARG A 185 -7.78 2.85 -5.37
C ARG A 185 -6.43 2.20 -5.10
N VAL A 186 -5.53 2.92 -4.46
CA VAL A 186 -4.19 2.44 -4.16
C VAL A 186 -3.93 2.24 -2.67
N ASP A 187 -4.96 2.45 -1.84
CA ASP A 187 -4.88 2.37 -0.39
C ASP A 187 -4.30 1.03 0.11
N ALA A 188 -4.84 -0.09 -0.34
CA ALA A 188 -4.32 -1.41 -0.04
C ALA A 188 -2.90 -1.60 -0.60
N LEU A 189 -2.64 -1.13 -1.84
CA LEU A 189 -1.34 -1.26 -2.49
C LEU A 189 -0.24 -0.51 -1.75
N LEU A 190 -0.52 0.65 -1.14
CA LEU A 190 0.47 1.39 -0.35
C LEU A 190 1.00 0.59 0.83
N PHE A 191 0.24 -0.38 1.37
CA PHE A 191 0.70 -1.30 2.41
C PHE A 191 1.30 -2.58 1.83
N VAL A 192 0.74 -3.08 0.75
CA VAL A 192 1.20 -4.32 0.11
C VAL A 192 2.59 -4.14 -0.52
N VAL A 193 2.87 -3.01 -1.15
CA VAL A 193 4.14 -2.77 -1.86
C VAL A 193 5.36 -2.82 -0.93
N PRO A 194 5.39 -2.11 0.22
CA PRO A 194 6.46 -2.27 1.21
C PRO A 194 6.59 -3.70 1.73
N ALA A 195 5.45 -4.34 2.05
CA ALA A 195 5.44 -5.72 2.53
C ALA A 195 6.01 -6.69 1.47
N THR A 196 5.67 -6.48 0.21
CA THR A 196 6.25 -7.24 -0.93
C THR A 196 7.75 -6.99 -1.06
N TYR A 197 8.20 -5.74 -0.92
CA TYR A 197 9.63 -5.41 -0.97
C TYR A 197 10.43 -6.21 0.07
N TYR A 198 9.97 -6.20 1.33
CA TYR A 198 10.65 -6.96 2.38
C TYR A 198 10.52 -8.46 2.21
N LEU A 199 9.37 -8.97 1.77
CA LEU A 199 9.20 -10.39 1.43
C LEU A 199 10.26 -10.84 0.41
N VAL A 200 10.40 -10.08 -0.67
CA VAL A 200 11.33 -10.38 -1.77
C VAL A 200 12.79 -10.33 -1.30
N ARG A 201 13.13 -9.39 -0.42
CA ARG A 201 14.45 -9.30 0.20
C ARG A 201 14.74 -10.49 1.12
N LEU A 202 13.75 -10.94 1.90
CA LEU A 202 13.88 -12.08 2.81
C LEU A 202 14.07 -13.42 2.09
N ILE A 203 13.38 -13.62 0.96
CA ILE A 203 13.45 -14.89 0.21
C ILE A 203 14.51 -14.89 -0.90
N ASN A 204 15.45 -13.91 -0.86
CA ASN A 204 16.62 -13.82 -1.77
C ASN A 204 16.25 -14.00 -3.26
N PHE A 205 15.41 -13.10 -3.79
CA PHE A 205 15.13 -13.07 -5.24
C PHE A 205 16.32 -12.58 -6.10
N GLY A 206 17.44 -12.23 -5.48
CA GLY A 206 18.63 -11.66 -6.12
C GLY A 206 19.87 -12.53 -5.99
N GLY A 207 19.72 -13.84 -5.77
CA GLY A 207 20.81 -14.79 -5.79
C GLY A 207 20.96 -15.43 -7.16
#